data_3cc02fab44e54ec77b2eaf9e9425f95f
#
_entry.id   3cc02fab44e54ec77b2eaf9e9425f95f
#
_cell.length_a   1.000
_cell.length_b   1.000
_cell.length_c   1.000
_cell.angle_alpha   90.00
_cell.angle_beta   90.00
_cell.angle_gamma   90.00
#
_symmetry.space_group_name_H-M   'P 1'
#
loop_
_entity.id
_entity.type
_entity.pdbx_description
1 polymer ?
#
loop_
_entity_poly.entity_id
_entity_poly.type
_entity_poly.pdbx_seq_one_letter_code
_entity_poly.pdbx_strand_id
1 'polypeptide(L)'
;TLLISRVNDVLWTYILIILLLGGGVIFTIRLGFIQIRGFKAGWKRTFGGLFSKKGTAGKDGMSSFQALATAIAAQVGTGNIAGAATALAIGGPGAIFWMWIAAFLGMATIFGEAIMAQKYKHVGKDGHVTGGPVYYIQAAFKGTFGKILAAVFSVLIIFALGFMGNAVQSNSIASAFHTAFGIPQIVVGIIIAVIALFVFVGGISRIAKVTETIVPIMACFYIIGSLIVIFANFKEIPYAFYSIVVGAFKPSAVSGGAVGATVKLALTKGVARGLFSNEAGMGSTPHAHAVAKVEHPVEQGFVAMTGVFIDTFIVLNLTALVILTTKSIPTGKTGAELSQYAFSTLYGKGGNIFIAICMFFFAFSTIIGWYFFGQANVKYLFGPKAVKIYSVLAAVCVFLGSLAEVDLVWNMADCFNSLMVIPNILALFALSKVISQVHKDYFKNFNKAK
;
A
#
# COMPACT_ATOMS: atom_id res chain seq x y z
N THR A 1 -10.87 -17.55 14.61
CA THR A 1 -10.72 -16.09 14.84
C THR A 1 -9.84 -15.80 16.05
N LEU A 2 -10.10 -16.39 17.23
CA LEU A 2 -9.36 -16.07 18.48
C LEU A 2 -7.84 -16.33 18.40
N LEU A 3 -7.42 -17.44 17.77
CA LEU A 3 -6.01 -17.77 17.60
C LEU A 3 -5.30 -16.77 16.67
N ILE A 4 -5.92 -16.42 15.56
CA ILE A 4 -5.39 -15.45 14.59
C ILE A 4 -5.26 -14.07 15.23
N SER A 5 -6.26 -13.63 15.99
CA SER A 5 -6.20 -12.36 16.73
C SER A 5 -5.03 -12.32 17.71
N ARG A 6 -4.79 -13.39 18.49
CA ARG A 6 -3.64 -13.47 19.39
C ARG A 6 -2.29 -13.42 18.66
N VAL A 7 -2.17 -14.12 17.53
CA VAL A 7 -0.97 -14.07 16.68
C VAL A 7 -0.74 -12.65 16.17
N ASN A 8 -1.80 -11.99 15.68
CA ASN A 8 -1.73 -10.61 15.23
C ASN A 8 -1.32 -9.66 16.35
N ASP A 9 -1.85 -9.81 17.55
CA ASP A 9 -1.51 -8.96 18.69
C ASP A 9 -0.01 -9.06 19.03
N VAL A 10 0.57 -10.25 19.02
CA VAL A 10 2.02 -10.44 19.27
C VAL A 10 2.84 -9.84 18.13
N LEU A 11 2.49 -10.15 16.88
CA LEU A 11 3.23 -9.70 15.69
C LEU A 11 3.22 -8.17 15.58
N TRP A 12 2.04 -7.55 15.64
CA TRP A 12 1.89 -6.11 15.46
C TRP A 12 2.32 -5.28 16.67
N THR A 13 2.16 -5.80 17.89
CA THR A 13 2.52 -5.03 19.10
C THR A 13 4.03 -5.02 19.36
N TYR A 14 4.74 -6.12 19.06
CA TYR A 14 6.13 -6.27 19.49
C TYR A 14 7.10 -6.44 18.32
N ILE A 15 6.80 -7.33 17.37
CA ILE A 15 7.79 -7.73 16.35
C ILE A 15 7.87 -6.70 15.24
N LEU A 16 6.73 -6.39 14.63
CA LEU A 16 6.70 -5.56 13.42
C LEU A 16 6.98 -4.09 13.69
N ILE A 17 6.51 -3.55 14.81
CA ILE A 17 6.85 -2.18 15.19
C ILE A 17 8.37 -2.02 15.27
N ILE A 18 9.06 -2.94 15.94
CA ILE A 18 10.52 -2.90 16.08
C ILE A 18 11.20 -3.09 14.72
N LEU A 19 10.77 -4.06 13.92
CA LEU A 19 11.37 -4.34 12.62
C LEU A 19 11.16 -3.19 11.62
N LEU A 20 9.96 -2.64 11.54
CA LEU A 20 9.60 -1.62 10.57
C LEU A 20 10.11 -0.24 10.96
N LEU A 21 9.81 0.22 12.17
CA LEU A 21 10.31 1.52 12.64
C LEU A 21 11.82 1.47 12.86
N GLY A 22 12.34 0.42 13.50
CA GLY A 22 13.78 0.25 13.69
C GLY A 22 14.53 0.12 12.36
N GLY A 23 14.01 -0.67 11.44
CA GLY A 23 14.52 -0.77 10.06
C GLY A 23 14.51 0.56 9.34
N GLY A 24 13.39 1.27 9.41
CA GLY A 24 13.25 2.60 8.82
C GLY A 24 14.25 3.61 9.39
N VAL A 25 14.51 3.60 10.70
CA VAL A 25 15.55 4.42 11.34
C VAL A 25 16.95 4.05 10.81
N ILE A 26 17.27 2.76 10.75
CA ILE A 26 18.57 2.30 10.24
C ILE A 26 18.78 2.75 8.79
N PHE A 27 17.80 2.56 7.91
CA PHE A 27 17.90 3.01 6.51
C PHE A 27 17.92 4.53 6.40
N THR A 28 17.14 5.25 7.21
CA THR A 28 17.16 6.72 7.25
C THR A 28 18.57 7.25 7.54
N ILE A 29 19.21 6.71 8.58
CA ILE A 29 20.57 7.12 8.98
C ILE A 29 21.60 6.68 7.92
N ARG A 30 21.56 5.43 7.45
CA ARG A 30 22.52 4.90 6.47
C ARG A 30 22.46 5.59 5.12
N LEU A 31 21.28 6.03 4.70
CA LEU A 31 21.05 6.73 3.43
C LEU A 31 21.12 8.27 3.59
N GLY A 32 21.49 8.76 4.77
CA GLY A 32 21.66 10.18 5.05
C GLY A 32 20.41 11.01 4.88
N PHE A 33 19.29 10.55 5.45
CA PHE A 33 17.97 11.19 5.37
C PHE A 33 17.50 11.38 3.93
N ILE A 34 17.53 10.29 3.15
CA ILE A 34 17.18 10.30 1.71
C ILE A 34 15.77 10.85 1.47
N GLN A 35 14.84 10.67 2.39
CA GLN A 35 13.47 11.19 2.32
C GLN A 35 13.45 12.72 2.17
N ILE A 36 14.41 13.41 2.76
CA ILE A 36 14.52 14.87 2.69
C ILE A 36 15.39 15.26 1.51
N ARG A 37 16.62 14.75 1.47
CA ARG A 37 17.63 15.13 0.46
C ARG A 37 17.27 14.71 -0.96
N GLY A 38 16.60 13.56 -1.09
CA GLY A 38 16.18 12.97 -2.35
C GLY A 38 14.78 13.39 -2.82
N PHE A 39 14.01 14.09 -1.96
CA PHE A 39 12.60 14.37 -2.24
C PHE A 39 12.38 15.11 -3.57
N LYS A 40 13.13 16.20 -3.79
CA LYS A 40 13.06 16.98 -5.04
C LYS A 40 13.38 16.13 -6.28
N ALA A 41 14.39 15.25 -6.18
CA ALA A 41 14.73 14.33 -7.26
C ALA A 41 13.63 13.30 -7.52
N GLY A 42 13.04 12.74 -6.46
CA GLY A 42 11.89 11.85 -6.52
C GLY A 42 10.70 12.50 -7.19
N TRP A 43 10.32 13.69 -6.75
CA TRP A 43 9.20 14.44 -7.31
C TRP A 43 9.40 14.74 -8.80
N LYS A 44 10.58 15.24 -9.18
CA LYS A 44 10.92 15.52 -10.59
C LYS A 44 10.87 14.27 -11.47
N ARG A 45 11.35 13.12 -10.96
CA ARG A 45 11.32 11.85 -11.72
C ARG A 45 9.93 11.27 -11.85
N THR A 46 9.13 11.40 -10.80
CA THR A 46 7.73 10.93 -10.77
C THR A 46 6.87 11.72 -11.75
N PHE A 47 6.90 13.03 -11.66
CA PHE A 47 5.99 13.91 -12.41
C PHE A 47 6.59 14.51 -13.67
N GLY A 48 7.92 14.68 -13.74
CA GLY A 48 8.60 15.23 -14.92
C GLY A 48 8.57 14.31 -16.16
N GLY A 49 8.26 13.04 -15.98
CA GLY A 49 8.12 12.06 -17.07
C GLY A 49 6.68 11.84 -17.55
N LEU A 50 5.67 12.43 -16.88
CA LEU A 50 4.24 12.26 -17.20
C LEU A 50 3.91 12.62 -18.67
N PHE A 51 4.61 13.59 -19.25
CA PHE A 51 4.40 14.05 -20.62
C PHE A 51 5.47 13.55 -21.60
N SER A 52 6.43 12.74 -21.14
CA SER A 52 7.52 12.20 -21.95
C SER A 52 7.17 10.77 -22.39
N LYS A 53 6.90 10.55 -23.67
CA LYS A 53 6.74 9.23 -24.29
C LYS A 53 8.08 8.47 -24.36
N LYS A 54 8.78 8.27 -23.25
CA LYS A 54 10.01 7.47 -23.22
C LYS A 54 9.67 5.99 -23.01
N GLY A 55 9.75 5.27 -24.09
CA GLY A 55 9.87 3.84 -24.33
C GLY A 55 9.52 2.86 -23.22
N THR A 56 8.67 1.88 -23.58
CA THR A 56 8.40 0.68 -22.79
C THR A 56 9.67 -0.14 -22.58
N ALA A 57 9.85 -0.70 -21.38
CA ALA A 57 10.80 -1.78 -21.15
C ALA A 57 10.29 -3.02 -21.90
N GLY A 58 11.06 -3.63 -22.76
CA GLY A 58 10.81 -4.89 -23.50
C GLY A 58 9.46 -5.62 -23.37
N LYS A 59 9.40 -6.85 -23.85
CA LYS A 59 8.20 -7.71 -23.76
C LYS A 59 7.74 -7.88 -22.35
N ASP A 60 7.08 -7.47 -21.54
CA ASP A 60 6.66 -7.50 -20.13
C ASP A 60 7.30 -6.44 -19.22
N GLY A 61 8.02 -5.46 -19.78
CA GLY A 61 8.51 -4.35 -19.00
C GLY A 61 7.47 -3.22 -18.95
N MET A 62 7.54 -2.43 -17.90
CA MET A 62 6.75 -1.22 -17.72
C MET A 62 7.62 0.02 -17.92
N SER A 63 7.05 1.13 -18.41
CA SER A 63 7.68 2.42 -18.25
C SER A 63 7.82 2.75 -16.76
N SER A 64 8.72 3.66 -16.38
CA SER A 64 8.85 4.08 -14.97
C SER A 64 7.53 4.63 -14.42
N PHE A 65 6.73 5.31 -15.25
CA PHE A 65 5.41 5.81 -14.88
C PHE A 65 4.38 4.67 -14.70
N GLN A 66 4.35 3.69 -15.60
CA GLN A 66 3.47 2.52 -15.46
C GLN A 66 3.79 1.70 -14.20
N ALA A 67 5.09 1.52 -13.91
CA ALA A 67 5.52 0.85 -12.69
C ALA A 67 5.12 1.63 -11.43
N LEU A 68 5.25 2.95 -11.44
CA LEU A 68 4.74 3.81 -10.37
C LEU A 68 3.23 3.71 -10.25
N ALA A 69 2.48 3.83 -11.35
CA ALA A 69 1.04 3.74 -11.33
C ALA A 69 0.56 2.38 -10.81
N THR A 70 1.26 1.30 -11.16
CA THR A 70 0.97 -0.04 -10.63
C THR A 70 1.31 -0.14 -9.13
N ALA A 71 2.40 0.45 -8.67
CA ALA A 71 2.74 0.51 -7.25
C ALA A 71 1.74 1.36 -6.46
N ILE A 72 1.38 2.55 -6.96
CA ILE A 72 0.35 3.40 -6.35
C ILE A 72 -1.02 2.73 -6.38
N ALA A 73 -1.37 2.01 -7.45
CA ALA A 73 -2.61 1.25 -7.51
C ALA A 73 -2.69 0.19 -6.40
N ALA A 74 -1.57 -0.42 -6.05
CA ALA A 74 -1.49 -1.36 -4.94
C ALA A 74 -1.57 -0.65 -3.59
N GLN A 75 -0.88 0.46 -3.42
CA GLN A 75 -0.82 1.24 -2.17
C GLN A 75 -2.13 1.98 -1.88
N VAL A 76 -2.65 2.73 -2.85
CA VAL A 76 -3.85 3.57 -2.67
C VAL A 76 -5.11 2.73 -2.87
N GLY A 77 -5.55 2.12 -1.79
CA GLY A 77 -6.70 1.21 -1.74
C GLY A 77 -7.65 1.48 -0.57
N THR A 78 -8.25 0.41 -0.04
CA THR A 78 -9.10 0.49 1.15
C THR A 78 -8.35 1.04 2.36
N GLY A 79 -7.03 0.88 2.42
CA GLY A 79 -6.18 1.39 3.49
C GLY A 79 -6.33 2.90 3.70
N ASN A 80 -6.40 3.66 2.62
CA ASN A 80 -6.50 5.12 2.65
C ASN A 80 -7.88 5.63 3.10
N ILE A 81 -8.94 4.90 2.83
CA ILE A 81 -10.32 5.31 3.16
C ILE A 81 -10.79 4.57 4.42
N ALA A 82 -10.95 3.25 4.34
CA ALA A 82 -11.46 2.44 5.45
C ALA A 82 -10.39 2.19 6.52
N GLY A 83 -9.13 1.99 6.14
CA GLY A 83 -8.03 1.76 7.08
C GLY A 83 -7.74 2.99 7.96
N ALA A 84 -7.67 4.18 7.36
CA ALA A 84 -7.50 5.45 8.08
C ALA A 84 -8.66 5.70 9.04
N ALA A 85 -9.90 5.48 8.59
CA ALA A 85 -11.10 5.60 9.40
C ALA A 85 -11.10 4.62 10.58
N THR A 86 -10.72 3.36 10.35
CA THR A 86 -10.57 2.35 11.42
C THR A 86 -9.51 2.73 12.43
N ALA A 87 -8.37 3.26 11.98
CA ALA A 87 -7.30 3.71 12.88
C ALA A 87 -7.76 4.87 13.76
N LEU A 88 -8.51 5.83 13.19
CA LEU A 88 -9.10 6.93 13.94
C LEU A 88 -10.18 6.45 14.93
N ALA A 89 -11.03 5.51 14.51
CA ALA A 89 -12.10 4.99 15.36
C ALA A 89 -11.56 4.22 16.59
N ILE A 90 -10.47 3.47 16.43
CA ILE A 90 -9.92 2.61 17.49
C ILE A 90 -8.76 3.29 18.22
N GLY A 91 -7.82 3.88 17.49
CA GLY A 91 -6.61 4.48 18.02
C GLY A 91 -6.73 5.98 18.32
N GLY A 92 -7.85 6.60 17.94
CA GLY A 92 -8.04 8.04 18.04
C GLY A 92 -7.20 8.84 17.04
N PRO A 93 -7.26 10.20 17.10
CA PRO A 93 -6.53 11.08 16.19
C PRO A 93 -5.03 10.84 16.19
N GLY A 94 -4.44 10.46 17.33
CA GLY A 94 -3.01 10.17 17.47
C GLY A 94 -2.51 9.02 16.59
N ALA A 95 -3.37 8.13 16.12
CA ALA A 95 -2.99 7.08 15.19
C ALA A 95 -2.45 7.65 13.87
N ILE A 96 -2.97 8.79 13.42
CA ILE A 96 -2.49 9.46 12.20
C ILE A 96 -1.06 9.97 12.37
N PHE A 97 -0.70 10.51 13.55
CA PHE A 97 0.69 10.88 13.83
C PHE A 97 1.65 9.69 13.66
N TRP A 98 1.28 8.54 14.19
CA TRP A 98 2.11 7.33 14.07
C TRP A 98 2.14 6.77 12.66
N MET A 99 1.08 6.96 11.86
CA MET A 99 1.11 6.70 10.41
C MET A 99 2.12 7.60 9.69
N TRP A 100 2.20 8.88 10.02
CA TRP A 100 3.19 9.80 9.44
C TRP A 100 4.62 9.38 9.78
N ILE A 101 4.87 9.02 11.05
CA ILE A 101 6.21 8.55 11.47
C ILE A 101 6.57 7.24 10.72
N ALA A 102 5.65 6.28 10.68
CA ALA A 102 5.87 5.02 9.98
C ALA A 102 6.11 5.25 8.47
N ALA A 103 5.35 6.12 7.82
CA ALA A 103 5.53 6.46 6.42
C ALA A 103 6.85 7.18 6.15
N PHE A 104 7.21 8.18 6.97
CA PHE A 104 8.48 8.89 6.84
C PHE A 104 9.69 7.94 6.93
N LEU A 105 9.70 7.06 7.91
CA LEU A 105 10.73 6.03 8.05
C LEU A 105 10.64 4.99 6.93
N GLY A 106 9.44 4.59 6.57
CA GLY A 106 9.14 3.67 5.48
C GLY A 106 9.63 4.15 4.11
N MET A 107 9.63 5.48 3.87
CA MET A 107 10.19 6.05 2.63
C MET A 107 11.66 5.66 2.41
N ALA A 108 12.48 5.57 3.45
CA ALA A 108 13.86 5.12 3.33
C ALA A 108 13.94 3.60 3.11
N THR A 109 13.03 2.83 3.72
CA THR A 109 12.97 1.38 3.54
C THR A 109 12.57 1.02 2.10
N ILE A 110 11.48 1.59 1.60
CA ILE A 110 10.99 1.31 0.24
C ILE A 110 11.98 1.78 -0.84
N PHE A 111 12.74 2.85 -0.57
CA PHE A 111 13.85 3.28 -1.43
C PHE A 111 14.88 2.15 -1.56
N GLY A 112 15.25 1.51 -0.45
CA GLY A 112 16.15 0.36 -0.43
C GLY A 112 15.56 -0.87 -1.14
N GLU A 113 14.27 -1.16 -0.92
CA GLU A 113 13.53 -2.24 -1.59
C GLU A 113 13.56 -2.10 -3.11
N ALA A 114 13.23 -0.92 -3.62
CA ALA A 114 13.18 -0.66 -5.06
C ALA A 114 14.57 -0.74 -5.71
N ILE A 115 15.63 -0.29 -5.01
CA ILE A 115 17.01 -0.45 -5.46
C ILE A 115 17.37 -1.93 -5.57
N MET A 116 17.04 -2.73 -4.56
CA MET A 116 17.34 -4.17 -4.57
C MET A 116 16.52 -4.89 -5.63
N ALA A 117 15.26 -4.54 -5.82
CA ALA A 117 14.42 -5.08 -6.87
C ALA A 117 14.99 -4.84 -8.25
N GLN A 118 15.48 -3.63 -8.53
CA GLN A 118 16.13 -3.29 -9.80
C GLN A 118 17.48 -3.96 -9.98
N LYS A 119 18.30 -4.03 -8.91
CA LYS A 119 19.63 -4.62 -8.97
C LYS A 119 19.60 -6.13 -9.22
N TYR A 120 18.63 -6.83 -8.62
CA TYR A 120 18.53 -8.29 -8.67
C TYR A 120 17.40 -8.79 -9.56
N LYS A 121 16.83 -7.93 -10.42
CA LYS A 121 15.86 -8.38 -11.42
C LYS A 121 16.45 -9.41 -12.34
N HIS A 122 15.64 -10.33 -12.80
CA HIS A 122 16.02 -11.36 -13.75
C HIS A 122 15.45 -11.03 -15.12
N VAL A 123 16.30 -11.11 -16.15
CA VAL A 123 15.89 -11.00 -17.55
C VAL A 123 16.01 -12.38 -18.16
N GLY A 124 14.89 -12.97 -18.56
CA GLY A 124 14.87 -14.28 -19.22
C GLY A 124 15.50 -14.23 -20.61
N LYS A 125 15.84 -15.41 -21.16
CA LYS A 125 16.38 -15.56 -22.53
C LYS A 125 15.42 -15.03 -23.60
N ASP A 126 14.12 -15.01 -23.29
CA ASP A 126 13.02 -14.50 -24.10
C ASP A 126 12.81 -12.98 -23.99
N GLY A 127 13.65 -12.30 -23.20
CA GLY A 127 13.56 -10.87 -22.92
C GLY A 127 12.51 -10.46 -21.88
N HIS A 128 11.81 -11.42 -21.27
CA HIS A 128 10.86 -11.16 -20.19
C HIS A 128 11.57 -10.75 -18.90
N VAL A 129 11.19 -9.61 -18.33
CA VAL A 129 11.73 -9.11 -17.08
C VAL A 129 10.87 -9.60 -15.91
N THR A 130 11.50 -10.19 -14.91
CA THR A 130 10.87 -10.57 -13.64
C THR A 130 11.73 -10.08 -12.48
N GLY A 131 11.11 -9.83 -11.34
CA GLY A 131 11.83 -9.37 -10.16
C GLY A 131 10.94 -9.36 -8.94
N GLY A 132 11.50 -8.93 -7.84
CA GLY A 132 10.84 -8.88 -6.55
C GLY A 132 11.70 -9.45 -5.44
N PRO A 133 11.19 -9.55 -4.21
CA PRO A 133 11.95 -9.98 -3.03
C PRO A 133 12.61 -11.33 -3.15
N VAL A 134 11.99 -12.29 -3.83
CA VAL A 134 12.55 -13.66 -3.97
C VAL A 134 13.96 -13.66 -4.53
N TYR A 135 14.28 -12.75 -5.42
CA TYR A 135 15.61 -12.66 -6.04
C TYR A 135 16.64 -12.04 -5.11
N TYR A 136 16.31 -10.96 -4.41
CA TYR A 136 17.25 -10.37 -3.47
C TYR A 136 17.31 -11.11 -2.13
N ILE A 137 16.25 -11.84 -1.72
CA ILE A 137 16.33 -12.78 -0.57
C ILE A 137 17.36 -13.87 -0.85
N GLN A 138 17.37 -14.46 -2.05
CA GLN A 138 18.37 -15.45 -2.43
C GLN A 138 19.78 -14.84 -2.56
N ALA A 139 19.88 -13.58 -2.95
CA ALA A 139 21.17 -12.87 -2.99
C ALA A 139 21.68 -12.55 -1.57
N ALA A 140 20.78 -12.27 -0.62
CA ALA A 140 21.11 -12.01 0.77
C ALA A 140 21.56 -13.27 1.51
N PHE A 141 20.87 -14.38 1.27
CA PHE A 141 21.08 -15.66 1.93
C PHE A 141 21.38 -16.74 0.90
N LYS A 142 22.67 -17.10 0.78
CA LYS A 142 23.11 -18.09 -0.20
C LYS A 142 22.70 -19.52 0.19
N GLY A 143 22.62 -20.41 -0.81
CA GLY A 143 22.36 -21.83 -0.62
C GLY A 143 20.90 -22.18 -0.34
N THR A 144 20.69 -23.31 0.34
CA THR A 144 19.35 -23.87 0.58
C THR A 144 18.48 -22.95 1.45
N PHE A 145 19.05 -22.30 2.45
CA PHE A 145 18.34 -21.42 3.35
C PHE A 145 17.70 -20.24 2.60
N GLY A 146 18.44 -19.59 1.69
CA GLY A 146 17.90 -18.49 0.90
C GLY A 146 16.77 -18.92 -0.05
N LYS A 147 16.88 -20.13 -0.62
CA LYS A 147 15.81 -20.73 -1.46
C LYS A 147 14.55 -21.00 -0.66
N ILE A 148 14.68 -21.58 0.54
CA ILE A 148 13.55 -21.85 1.43
C ILE A 148 12.89 -20.54 1.86
N LEU A 149 13.68 -19.56 2.28
CA LEU A 149 13.15 -18.27 2.73
C LEU A 149 12.43 -17.51 1.61
N ALA A 150 12.95 -17.56 0.37
CA ALA A 150 12.30 -17.00 -0.80
C ALA A 150 10.98 -17.74 -1.14
N ALA A 151 10.95 -19.06 -1.02
CA ALA A 151 9.73 -19.84 -1.21
C ALA A 151 8.68 -19.53 -0.14
N VAL A 152 9.07 -19.41 1.13
CA VAL A 152 8.20 -18.98 2.24
C VAL A 152 7.63 -17.59 1.97
N PHE A 153 8.46 -16.63 1.58
CA PHE A 153 7.99 -15.30 1.19
C PHE A 153 6.97 -15.37 0.04
N SER A 154 7.25 -16.19 -0.99
CA SER A 154 6.34 -16.35 -2.13
C SER A 154 4.98 -16.90 -1.73
N VAL A 155 4.95 -17.91 -0.87
CA VAL A 155 3.68 -18.47 -0.36
C VAL A 155 2.94 -17.42 0.44
N LEU A 156 3.63 -16.71 1.33
CA LEU A 156 3.02 -15.69 2.18
C LEU A 156 2.41 -14.55 1.37
N ILE A 157 3.10 -14.02 0.35
CA ILE A 157 2.56 -12.92 -0.45
C ILE A 157 1.38 -13.35 -1.33
N ILE A 158 1.37 -14.59 -1.82
CA ILE A 158 0.22 -15.14 -2.55
C ILE A 158 -1.02 -15.13 -1.65
N PHE A 159 -0.88 -15.60 -0.41
CA PHE A 159 -1.99 -15.60 0.55
C PHE A 159 -2.31 -14.20 1.07
N ALA A 160 -1.30 -13.40 1.42
CA ALA A 160 -1.46 -12.06 1.98
C ALA A 160 -2.20 -11.11 1.04
N LEU A 161 -1.69 -10.98 -0.18
CA LEU A 161 -2.17 -9.99 -1.15
C LEU A 161 -3.04 -10.64 -2.23
N GLY A 162 -2.58 -11.75 -2.80
CA GLY A 162 -3.26 -12.43 -3.89
C GLY A 162 -4.65 -12.97 -3.53
N PHE A 163 -4.85 -13.38 -2.29
CA PHE A 163 -6.13 -13.92 -1.82
C PHE A 163 -6.76 -13.06 -0.72
N MET A 164 -6.21 -13.02 0.49
CA MET A 164 -6.83 -12.36 1.64
C MET A 164 -6.92 -10.84 1.47
N GLY A 165 -5.86 -10.22 0.98
CA GLY A 165 -5.87 -8.79 0.69
C GLY A 165 -6.91 -8.43 -0.36
N ASN A 166 -7.00 -9.19 -1.44
CA ASN A 166 -8.01 -8.98 -2.47
C ASN A 166 -9.44 -9.20 -1.93
N ALA A 167 -9.62 -10.12 -0.97
CA ALA A 167 -10.89 -10.31 -0.27
C ALA A 167 -11.27 -9.06 0.56
N VAL A 168 -10.31 -8.42 1.26
CA VAL A 168 -10.54 -7.15 1.99
C VAL A 168 -10.98 -6.05 1.03
N GLN A 169 -10.32 -5.93 -0.12
CA GLN A 169 -10.65 -4.90 -1.11
C GLN A 169 -12.08 -5.07 -1.64
N SER A 170 -12.44 -6.28 -2.06
CA SER A 170 -13.78 -6.57 -2.60
C SER A 170 -14.88 -6.44 -1.55
N ASN A 171 -14.61 -6.85 -0.31
CA ASN A 171 -15.51 -6.69 0.82
C ASN A 171 -15.84 -5.20 1.06
N SER A 172 -14.82 -4.36 1.06
CA SER A 172 -14.99 -2.92 1.27
C SER A 172 -15.78 -2.26 0.14
N ILE A 173 -15.56 -2.66 -1.12
CA ILE A 173 -16.38 -2.17 -2.25
C ILE A 173 -17.83 -2.59 -2.07
N ALA A 174 -18.07 -3.89 -1.81
CA ALA A 174 -19.42 -4.43 -1.68
C ALA A 174 -20.20 -3.77 -0.53
N SER A 175 -19.56 -3.56 0.62
CA SER A 175 -20.14 -2.86 1.76
C SER A 175 -20.45 -1.40 1.45
N ALA A 176 -19.54 -0.68 0.81
CA ALA A 176 -19.75 0.73 0.44
C ALA A 176 -20.89 0.91 -0.57
N PHE A 177 -21.01 0.01 -1.55
CA PHE A 177 -22.10 0.02 -2.53
C PHE A 177 -23.44 -0.37 -1.91
N HIS A 178 -23.44 -1.32 -0.98
CA HIS A 178 -24.65 -1.65 -0.22
C HIS A 178 -25.16 -0.44 0.56
N THR A 179 -24.29 0.26 1.27
CA THR A 179 -24.62 1.45 2.05
C THR A 179 -25.09 2.61 1.16
N ALA A 180 -24.49 2.81 -0.02
CA ALA A 180 -24.80 3.94 -0.90
C ALA A 180 -26.06 3.73 -1.75
N PHE A 181 -26.24 2.52 -2.27
CA PHE A 181 -27.25 2.21 -3.30
C PHE A 181 -28.25 1.12 -2.90
N GLY A 182 -28.05 0.43 -1.76
CA GLY A 182 -28.85 -0.73 -1.37
C GLY A 182 -28.62 -1.97 -2.23
N ILE A 183 -27.57 -1.99 -3.06
CA ILE A 183 -27.26 -3.13 -3.93
C ILE A 183 -26.78 -4.30 -3.09
N PRO A 184 -27.33 -5.53 -3.27
CA PRO A 184 -26.87 -6.71 -2.55
C PRO A 184 -25.39 -6.98 -2.81
N GLN A 185 -24.63 -7.31 -1.75
CA GLN A 185 -23.17 -7.54 -1.84
C GLN A 185 -22.80 -8.62 -2.85
N ILE A 186 -23.65 -9.65 -3.00
CA ILE A 186 -23.45 -10.73 -3.98
C ILE A 186 -23.41 -10.21 -5.42
N VAL A 187 -24.26 -9.24 -5.76
CA VAL A 187 -24.31 -8.65 -7.11
C VAL A 187 -23.03 -7.86 -7.38
N VAL A 188 -22.62 -7.04 -6.41
CA VAL A 188 -21.37 -6.27 -6.49
C VAL A 188 -20.16 -7.20 -6.59
N GLY A 189 -20.13 -8.27 -5.79
CA GLY A 189 -19.06 -9.26 -5.80
C GLY A 189 -18.92 -9.97 -7.14
N ILE A 190 -20.03 -10.37 -7.78
CA ILE A 190 -20.01 -10.98 -9.11
C ILE A 190 -19.43 -10.01 -10.14
N ILE A 191 -19.89 -8.75 -10.14
CA ILE A 191 -19.43 -7.74 -11.08
C ILE A 191 -17.93 -7.50 -10.95
N ILE A 192 -17.45 -7.30 -9.71
CA ILE A 192 -16.02 -7.06 -9.44
C ILE A 192 -15.19 -8.27 -9.88
N ALA A 193 -15.61 -9.49 -9.53
CA ALA A 193 -14.87 -10.71 -9.87
C ALA A 193 -14.77 -10.92 -11.38
N VAL A 194 -15.84 -10.67 -12.14
CA VAL A 194 -15.85 -10.80 -13.61
C VAL A 194 -14.92 -9.76 -14.25
N ILE A 195 -15.00 -8.49 -13.82
CA ILE A 195 -14.13 -7.44 -14.35
C ILE A 195 -12.66 -7.72 -13.98
N ALA A 196 -12.40 -8.16 -12.74
CA ALA A 196 -11.06 -8.53 -12.30
C ALA A 196 -10.49 -9.69 -13.12
N LEU A 197 -11.26 -10.76 -13.34
CA LEU A 197 -10.84 -11.89 -14.16
C LEU A 197 -10.50 -11.46 -15.59
N PHE A 198 -11.32 -10.58 -16.19
CA PHE A 198 -11.05 -10.03 -17.51
C PHE A 198 -9.69 -9.28 -17.55
N VAL A 199 -9.36 -8.51 -16.51
CA VAL A 199 -8.07 -7.81 -16.43
C VAL A 199 -6.93 -8.80 -16.20
N PHE A 200 -7.09 -9.78 -15.31
CA PHE A 200 -6.08 -10.78 -14.96
C PHE A 200 -5.64 -11.61 -16.16
N VAL A 201 -6.58 -12.10 -16.94
CA VAL A 201 -6.31 -12.90 -18.16
C VAL A 201 -5.55 -12.09 -19.20
N GLY A 202 -5.66 -10.76 -19.20
CA GLY A 202 -4.94 -9.87 -20.12
C GLY A 202 -3.45 -9.68 -19.81
N GLY A 203 -2.97 -10.19 -18.68
CA GLY A 203 -1.57 -10.16 -18.30
C GLY A 203 -1.03 -8.76 -17.95
N ILE A 204 0.30 -8.68 -17.83
CA ILE A 204 1.01 -7.49 -17.33
C ILE A 204 0.70 -6.23 -18.15
N SER A 205 0.63 -6.33 -19.47
CA SER A 205 0.36 -5.17 -20.34
C SER A 205 -1.01 -4.56 -20.10
N ARG A 206 -2.03 -5.39 -19.84
CA ARG A 206 -3.38 -4.89 -19.52
C ARG A 206 -3.40 -4.29 -18.12
N ILE A 207 -2.77 -4.94 -17.15
CA ILE A 207 -2.62 -4.44 -15.80
C ILE A 207 -1.98 -3.05 -15.82
N ALA A 208 -0.84 -2.89 -16.48
CA ALA A 208 -0.13 -1.62 -16.60
C ALA A 208 -0.99 -0.51 -17.23
N LYS A 209 -1.72 -0.83 -18.31
CA LYS A 209 -2.59 0.13 -18.99
C LYS A 209 -3.77 0.56 -18.14
N VAL A 210 -4.39 -0.38 -17.41
CA VAL A 210 -5.53 -0.09 -16.54
C VAL A 210 -5.09 0.77 -15.36
N THR A 211 -4.00 0.42 -14.68
CA THR A 211 -3.47 1.19 -13.53
C THR A 211 -2.99 2.58 -13.94
N GLU A 212 -2.29 2.70 -15.08
CA GLU A 212 -1.85 3.99 -15.64
C GLU A 212 -3.00 4.96 -15.88
N THR A 213 -4.16 4.44 -16.26
CA THR A 213 -5.36 5.26 -16.56
C THR A 213 -6.16 5.57 -15.30
N ILE A 214 -6.41 4.56 -14.45
CA ILE A 214 -7.30 4.70 -13.28
C ILE A 214 -6.65 5.55 -12.19
N VAL A 215 -5.36 5.36 -11.91
CA VAL A 215 -4.70 5.98 -10.75
C VAL A 215 -4.75 7.51 -10.77
N PRO A 216 -4.40 8.21 -11.85
CA PRO A 216 -4.50 9.68 -11.86
C PRO A 216 -5.94 10.17 -11.71
N ILE A 217 -6.90 9.50 -12.36
CA ILE A 217 -8.32 9.90 -12.34
C ILE A 217 -8.86 9.76 -10.92
N MET A 218 -8.65 8.59 -10.28
CA MET A 218 -9.15 8.34 -8.93
C MET A 218 -8.53 9.29 -7.91
N ALA A 219 -7.22 9.55 -8.03
CA ALA A 219 -6.52 10.45 -7.13
C ALA A 219 -7.06 11.89 -7.26
N CYS A 220 -7.17 12.43 -8.46
CA CYS A 220 -7.72 13.77 -8.68
C CYS A 220 -9.15 13.89 -8.15
N PHE A 221 -10.01 12.93 -8.47
CA PHE A 221 -11.41 12.93 -8.02
C PHE A 221 -11.52 12.93 -6.49
N TYR A 222 -10.74 12.07 -5.83
CA TYR A 222 -10.74 11.99 -4.36
C TYR A 222 -10.15 13.23 -3.70
N ILE A 223 -9.03 13.75 -4.22
CA ILE A 223 -8.37 14.95 -3.68
C ILE A 223 -9.31 16.15 -3.76
N ILE A 224 -9.95 16.38 -4.91
CA ILE A 224 -10.86 17.51 -5.09
C ILE A 224 -12.05 17.41 -4.12
N GLY A 225 -12.72 16.25 -4.08
CA GLY A 225 -13.86 16.04 -3.19
C GLY A 225 -13.49 16.19 -1.71
N SER A 226 -12.35 15.70 -1.30
CA SER A 226 -11.86 15.83 0.08
C SER A 226 -11.53 17.28 0.45
N LEU A 227 -10.85 18.00 -0.44
CA LEU A 227 -10.51 19.41 -0.22
C LEU A 227 -11.75 20.28 -0.07
N ILE A 228 -12.81 20.03 -0.85
CA ILE A 228 -14.08 20.77 -0.69
C ILE A 228 -14.65 20.59 0.72
N VAL A 229 -14.68 19.36 1.25
CA VAL A 229 -15.16 19.10 2.62
C VAL A 229 -14.27 19.78 3.68
N ILE A 230 -12.95 19.68 3.53
CA ILE A 230 -11.99 20.25 4.46
C ILE A 230 -12.11 21.78 4.48
N PHE A 231 -12.19 22.44 3.31
CA PHE A 231 -12.33 23.89 3.22
C PHE A 231 -13.70 24.39 3.69
N ALA A 232 -14.77 23.61 3.50
CA ALA A 232 -16.07 23.92 4.08
C ALA A 232 -16.02 23.95 5.63
N ASN A 233 -15.11 23.18 6.22
CA ASN A 233 -14.88 23.08 7.66
C ASN A 233 -13.53 23.68 8.08
N PHE A 234 -13.03 24.73 7.39
CA PHE A 234 -11.66 25.24 7.56
C PHE A 234 -11.34 25.68 8.99
N LYS A 235 -12.33 26.13 9.77
CA LYS A 235 -12.17 26.54 11.17
C LYS A 235 -11.72 25.39 12.07
N GLU A 236 -12.01 24.14 11.69
CA GLU A 236 -11.66 22.95 12.45
C GLU A 236 -10.27 22.40 12.10
N ILE A 237 -9.61 22.90 11.03
CA ILE A 237 -8.29 22.43 10.59
C ILE A 237 -7.24 22.57 11.71
N PRO A 238 -7.10 23.72 12.41
CA PRO A 238 -6.12 23.84 13.48
C PRO A 238 -6.33 22.83 14.61
N TYR A 239 -7.60 22.59 14.97
CA TYR A 239 -7.95 21.59 15.98
C TYR A 239 -7.69 20.17 15.50
N ALA A 240 -7.92 19.85 14.23
CA ALA A 240 -7.59 18.55 13.66
C ALA A 240 -6.09 18.23 13.78
N PHE A 241 -5.22 19.16 13.40
CA PHE A 241 -3.76 18.98 13.56
C PHE A 241 -3.34 18.93 15.04
N TYR A 242 -3.89 19.78 15.90
CA TYR A 242 -3.68 19.71 17.33
C TYR A 242 -4.04 18.33 17.89
N SER A 243 -5.22 17.81 17.52
CA SER A 243 -5.69 16.52 17.98
C SER A 243 -4.82 15.33 17.52
N ILE A 244 -4.28 15.40 16.30
CA ILE A 244 -3.33 14.41 15.79
C ILE A 244 -2.05 14.39 16.64
N VAL A 245 -1.43 15.54 16.85
CA VAL A 245 -0.15 15.62 17.55
C VAL A 245 -0.31 15.33 19.05
N VAL A 246 -1.25 15.99 19.72
CA VAL A 246 -1.49 15.80 21.17
C VAL A 246 -2.05 14.40 21.44
N GLY A 247 -2.99 13.93 20.61
CA GLY A 247 -3.59 12.61 20.73
C GLY A 247 -2.59 11.46 20.59
N ALA A 248 -1.44 11.67 19.95
CA ALA A 248 -0.38 10.67 19.84
C ALA A 248 0.27 10.34 21.18
N PHE A 249 0.32 11.31 22.11
CA PHE A 249 1.02 11.20 23.41
C PHE A 249 0.06 11.30 24.60
N LYS A 250 -1.06 11.99 24.43
CA LYS A 250 -2.09 12.21 25.47
C LYS A 250 -3.49 12.02 24.87
N PRO A 251 -3.92 10.80 24.52
CA PRO A 251 -5.22 10.58 23.87
C PRO A 251 -6.41 11.11 24.67
N SER A 252 -6.34 11.06 26.01
CA SER A 252 -7.38 11.56 26.92
C SER A 252 -7.53 13.07 26.92
N ALA A 253 -6.53 13.82 26.41
CA ALA A 253 -6.60 15.29 26.35
C ALA A 253 -7.33 15.81 25.11
N VAL A 254 -7.77 14.92 24.21
CA VAL A 254 -8.41 15.28 22.95
C VAL A 254 -9.89 14.98 23.02
N SER A 255 -10.72 16.02 23.02
CA SER A 255 -12.17 15.88 22.92
C SER A 255 -12.57 15.29 21.56
N GLY A 256 -13.40 14.28 21.54
CA GLY A 256 -13.80 13.57 20.33
C GLY A 256 -12.83 12.47 19.89
N GLY A 257 -11.88 12.11 20.75
CA GLY A 257 -11.07 10.89 20.57
C GLY A 257 -11.92 9.63 20.78
N ALA A 258 -11.44 8.50 20.27
CA ALA A 258 -12.08 7.22 20.50
C ALA A 258 -12.13 6.90 22.01
N VAL A 259 -13.27 6.44 22.49
CA VAL A 259 -13.43 6.00 23.88
C VAL A 259 -12.48 4.84 24.15
N GLY A 260 -11.58 4.99 25.14
CA GLY A 260 -10.59 3.98 25.48
C GLY A 260 -9.31 4.00 24.63
N ALA A 261 -9.10 5.02 23.77
CA ALA A 261 -7.84 5.17 23.04
C ALA A 261 -6.68 5.36 24.01
N THR A 262 -5.60 4.61 23.78
CA THR A 262 -4.33 4.70 24.51
C THR A 262 -3.19 4.98 23.56
N VAL A 263 -2.07 5.48 24.09
CA VAL A 263 -0.84 5.67 23.29
C VAL A 263 -0.42 4.36 22.60
N LYS A 264 -0.54 3.23 23.29
CA LYS A 264 -0.25 1.90 22.72
C LYS A 264 -1.18 1.61 21.53
N LEU A 265 -2.49 1.85 21.65
CA LEU A 265 -3.46 1.63 20.58
C LEU A 265 -3.21 2.58 19.41
N ALA A 266 -2.98 3.86 19.68
CA ALA A 266 -2.64 4.84 18.64
C ALA A 266 -1.41 4.42 17.84
N LEU A 267 -0.33 4.03 18.54
CA LEU A 267 0.90 3.55 17.91
C LEU A 267 0.65 2.27 17.09
N THR A 268 0.07 1.24 17.71
CA THR A 268 -0.12 -0.07 17.06
C THR A 268 -1.04 0.04 15.84
N LYS A 269 -2.21 0.69 15.99
CA LYS A 269 -3.17 0.85 14.89
C LYS A 269 -2.65 1.81 13.82
N GLY A 270 -1.94 2.87 14.22
CA GLY A 270 -1.29 3.78 13.29
C GLY A 270 -0.25 3.07 12.42
N VAL A 271 0.69 2.35 13.02
CA VAL A 271 1.73 1.62 12.27
C VAL A 271 1.12 0.52 11.41
N ALA A 272 0.19 -0.29 11.96
CA ALA A 272 -0.42 -1.40 11.22
C ALA A 272 -1.22 -0.92 10.01
N ARG A 273 -2.09 0.07 10.18
CA ARG A 273 -2.90 0.60 9.07
C ARG A 273 -2.09 1.47 8.11
N GLY A 274 -1.07 2.18 8.60
CA GLY A 274 -0.11 2.89 7.76
C GLY A 274 0.65 1.94 6.84
N LEU A 275 1.18 0.83 7.37
CA LEU A 275 1.87 -0.18 6.57
C LEU A 275 0.94 -0.84 5.54
N PHE A 276 -0.27 -1.20 5.96
CA PHE A 276 -1.27 -1.79 5.06
C PHE A 276 -1.60 -0.86 3.87
N SER A 277 -1.53 0.45 4.07
CA SER A 277 -1.74 1.45 3.03
C SER A 277 -0.50 1.63 2.14
N ASN A 278 0.62 2.05 2.71
CA ASN A 278 1.80 2.46 1.92
C ASN A 278 2.76 1.33 1.55
N GLU A 279 2.58 0.13 2.12
CA GLU A 279 3.32 -1.10 1.82
C GLU A 279 4.86 -1.02 2.02
N ALA A 280 5.39 0.01 2.66
CA ALA A 280 6.82 0.20 2.83
C ALA A 280 7.45 -0.84 3.78
N GLY A 281 8.33 -1.67 3.29
CA GLY A 281 8.94 -2.77 4.04
C GLY A 281 8.19 -4.09 3.95
N MET A 282 7.06 -4.15 3.23
CA MET A 282 6.31 -5.39 3.02
C MET A 282 6.93 -6.32 1.97
N GLY A 283 7.72 -5.77 1.03
CA GLY A 283 8.23 -6.55 -0.10
C GLY A 283 7.22 -6.72 -1.24
N SER A 284 6.13 -6.02 -1.24
CA SER A 284 5.07 -6.10 -2.26
C SER A 284 5.39 -5.28 -3.50
N THR A 285 5.51 -3.96 -3.35
CA THR A 285 5.78 -3.01 -4.44
C THR A 285 7.11 -3.24 -5.19
N PRO A 286 8.15 -3.87 -4.62
CA PRO A 286 9.34 -4.27 -5.36
C PRO A 286 9.06 -5.04 -6.65
N HIS A 287 7.95 -5.77 -6.75
CA HIS A 287 7.57 -6.47 -7.98
C HIS A 287 7.28 -5.51 -9.14
N ALA A 288 6.57 -4.40 -8.88
CA ALA A 288 6.32 -3.37 -9.88
C ALA A 288 7.61 -2.58 -10.19
N HIS A 289 8.38 -2.23 -9.17
CA HIS A 289 9.61 -1.47 -9.34
C HIS A 289 10.69 -2.25 -10.09
N ALA A 290 10.75 -3.58 -9.96
CA ALA A 290 11.71 -4.43 -10.67
C ALA A 290 11.54 -4.39 -12.19
N VAL A 291 10.31 -4.37 -12.69
CA VAL A 291 10.01 -4.41 -14.12
C VAL A 291 10.07 -3.03 -14.80
N ALA A 292 10.32 -1.97 -14.03
CA ALA A 292 10.51 -0.62 -14.56
C ALA A 292 11.78 -0.48 -15.38
N LYS A 293 11.69 0.28 -16.48
CA LYS A 293 12.86 0.68 -17.28
C LYS A 293 13.49 1.93 -16.70
N VAL A 294 14.64 1.79 -16.10
CA VAL A 294 15.46 2.90 -15.58
C VAL A 294 16.92 2.69 -15.95
N GLU A 295 17.70 3.77 -15.98
CA GLU A 295 19.13 3.72 -16.29
C GLU A 295 19.95 3.33 -15.05
N HIS A 296 19.48 3.70 -13.86
CA HIS A 296 20.13 3.37 -12.60
C HIS A 296 19.11 2.95 -11.54
N PRO A 297 19.37 1.90 -10.70
CA PRO A 297 18.43 1.41 -9.68
C PRO A 297 17.90 2.48 -8.72
N VAL A 298 18.73 3.45 -8.36
CA VAL A 298 18.36 4.57 -7.46
C VAL A 298 17.24 5.43 -8.02
N GLU A 299 17.11 5.51 -9.33
CA GLU A 299 16.02 6.27 -9.97
C GLU A 299 14.66 5.71 -9.58
N GLN A 300 14.56 4.37 -9.55
CA GLN A 300 13.33 3.71 -9.12
C GLN A 300 13.13 3.78 -7.60
N GLY A 301 14.21 3.85 -6.82
CA GLY A 301 14.13 4.14 -5.39
C GLY A 301 13.47 5.49 -5.09
N PHE A 302 13.83 6.53 -5.83
CA PHE A 302 13.18 7.84 -5.71
C PHE A 302 11.69 7.81 -6.05
N VAL A 303 11.31 7.07 -7.08
CA VAL A 303 9.91 6.91 -7.50
C VAL A 303 9.10 6.18 -6.43
N ALA A 304 9.64 5.09 -5.88
CA ALA A 304 9.02 4.32 -4.82
C ALA A 304 8.77 5.17 -3.54
N MET A 305 9.79 5.93 -3.13
CA MET A 305 9.69 6.84 -2.00
C MET A 305 8.61 7.89 -2.19
N THR A 306 8.47 8.45 -3.41
CA THR A 306 7.43 9.41 -3.73
C THR A 306 6.03 8.77 -3.69
N GLY A 307 5.91 7.49 -4.05
CA GLY A 307 4.66 6.72 -3.93
C GLY A 307 4.16 6.68 -2.48
N VAL A 308 5.01 6.35 -1.52
CA VAL A 308 4.66 6.37 -0.08
C VAL A 308 4.24 7.76 0.40
N PHE A 309 4.92 8.81 -0.09
CA PHE A 309 4.53 10.17 0.24
C PHE A 309 3.13 10.51 -0.27
N ILE A 310 2.82 10.17 -1.51
CA ILE A 310 1.49 10.39 -2.11
C ILE A 310 0.42 9.62 -1.34
N ASP A 311 0.68 8.35 -1.06
CA ASP A 311 -0.25 7.48 -0.34
C ASP A 311 -0.62 8.05 1.02
N THR A 312 0.36 8.29 1.88
CA THR A 312 0.11 8.60 3.29
C THR A 312 -0.04 10.10 3.55
N PHE A 313 0.87 10.94 3.04
CA PHE A 313 0.86 12.38 3.35
C PHE A 313 -0.14 13.17 2.49
N ILE A 314 -0.60 12.62 1.36
CA ILE A 314 -1.66 13.24 0.57
C ILE A 314 -2.97 12.48 0.77
N VAL A 315 -3.12 11.28 0.24
CA VAL A 315 -4.43 10.61 0.11
C VAL A 315 -5.00 10.20 1.47
N LEU A 316 -4.23 9.46 2.27
CA LEU A 316 -4.67 9.02 3.60
C LEU A 316 -4.91 10.21 4.54
N ASN A 317 -4.03 11.21 4.48
CA ASN A 317 -4.16 12.40 5.31
C ASN A 317 -5.43 13.21 4.99
N LEU A 318 -5.85 13.27 3.72
CA LEU A 318 -7.13 13.89 3.35
C LEU A 318 -8.31 13.17 4.00
N THR A 319 -8.33 11.85 4.01
CA THR A 319 -9.37 11.08 4.72
C THR A 319 -9.40 11.43 6.21
N ALA A 320 -8.22 11.44 6.84
CA ALA A 320 -8.10 11.77 8.26
C ALA A 320 -8.60 13.18 8.56
N LEU A 321 -8.21 14.16 7.76
CA LEU A 321 -8.66 15.55 7.92
C LEU A 321 -10.17 15.69 7.71
N VAL A 322 -10.76 15.02 6.70
CA VAL A 322 -12.21 15.03 6.51
C VAL A 322 -12.93 14.50 7.75
N ILE A 323 -12.52 13.34 8.29
CA ILE A 323 -13.14 12.74 9.47
C ILE A 323 -12.99 13.64 10.70
N LEU A 324 -11.83 14.26 10.90
CA LEU A 324 -11.55 15.11 12.05
C LEU A 324 -12.26 16.47 11.97
N THR A 325 -12.24 17.12 10.80
CA THR A 325 -12.86 18.44 10.62
C THR A 325 -14.41 18.35 10.64
N THR A 326 -14.97 17.22 10.27
CA THR A 326 -16.42 16.96 10.39
C THR A 326 -16.83 16.39 11.74
N LYS A 327 -15.88 16.18 12.68
CA LYS A 327 -16.12 15.63 14.02
C LYS A 327 -16.88 14.30 14.02
N SER A 328 -16.54 13.40 13.08
CA SER A 328 -17.31 12.18 12.81
C SER A 328 -16.95 11.00 13.72
N ILE A 329 -15.83 11.04 14.48
CA ILE A 329 -15.38 9.94 15.35
C ILE A 329 -16.43 9.52 16.40
N PRO A 330 -17.11 10.45 17.11
CA PRO A 330 -18.06 10.08 18.16
C PRO A 330 -19.29 9.29 17.69
N THR A 331 -19.48 9.11 16.39
CA THR A 331 -20.63 8.35 15.85
C THR A 331 -20.56 6.85 16.13
N GLY A 332 -19.40 6.34 16.58
CA GLY A 332 -19.17 4.91 16.80
C GLY A 332 -19.01 4.09 15.51
N LYS A 333 -19.07 4.73 14.35
CA LYS A 333 -18.84 4.09 13.05
C LYS A 333 -17.35 3.80 12.85
N THR A 334 -17.04 2.85 11.96
CA THR A 334 -15.66 2.48 11.61
C THR A 334 -15.54 2.17 10.11
N GLY A 335 -14.31 2.02 9.62
CA GLY A 335 -14.05 1.62 8.24
C GLY A 335 -14.67 2.55 7.20
N ALA A 336 -15.17 1.96 6.12
CA ALA A 336 -15.78 2.71 5.02
C ALA A 336 -17.01 3.51 5.47
N GLU A 337 -17.80 2.99 6.43
CA GLU A 337 -19.00 3.64 6.92
C GLU A 337 -18.69 4.96 7.63
N LEU A 338 -17.60 5.04 8.40
CA LEU A 338 -17.15 6.28 9.02
C LEU A 338 -16.77 7.33 7.97
N SER A 339 -16.05 6.92 6.93
CA SER A 339 -15.71 7.82 5.82
C SER A 339 -16.95 8.28 5.06
N GLN A 340 -17.89 7.38 4.76
CA GLN A 340 -19.16 7.73 4.11
C GLN A 340 -19.94 8.75 4.95
N TYR A 341 -20.03 8.52 6.25
CA TYR A 341 -20.69 9.46 7.16
C TYR A 341 -20.02 10.83 7.16
N ALA A 342 -18.69 10.89 7.26
CA ALA A 342 -17.93 12.13 7.28
C ALA A 342 -18.15 12.98 6.02
N PHE A 343 -18.13 12.37 4.85
CA PHE A 343 -18.43 13.06 3.58
C PHE A 343 -19.91 13.45 3.47
N SER A 344 -20.81 12.67 4.06
CA SER A 344 -22.25 12.95 4.05
C SER A 344 -22.63 14.16 4.89
N THR A 345 -21.79 14.61 5.82
CA THR A 345 -22.04 15.85 6.59
C THR A 345 -22.13 17.08 5.69
N LEU A 346 -21.41 17.12 4.58
CA LEU A 346 -21.48 18.19 3.60
C LEU A 346 -22.33 17.82 2.37
N TYR A 347 -22.11 16.62 1.81
CA TYR A 347 -22.72 16.22 0.55
C TYR A 347 -24.10 15.52 0.72
N GLY A 348 -24.59 15.33 1.95
CA GLY A 348 -25.80 14.55 2.21
C GLY A 348 -25.67 13.11 1.66
N LYS A 349 -26.74 12.60 1.02
CA LYS A 349 -26.70 11.28 0.37
C LYS A 349 -25.60 11.14 -0.69
N GLY A 350 -25.19 12.25 -1.33
CA GLY A 350 -24.10 12.29 -2.29
C GLY A 350 -22.75 11.88 -1.68
N GLY A 351 -22.53 12.05 -0.38
CA GLY A 351 -21.30 11.64 0.31
C GLY A 351 -21.13 10.13 0.33
N ASN A 352 -22.21 9.38 0.57
CA ASN A 352 -22.17 7.92 0.50
C ASN A 352 -21.83 7.44 -0.92
N ILE A 353 -22.44 8.06 -1.93
CA ILE A 353 -22.21 7.75 -3.34
C ILE A 353 -20.77 8.09 -3.74
N PHE A 354 -20.27 9.26 -3.35
CA PHE A 354 -18.92 9.71 -3.64
C PHE A 354 -17.88 8.71 -3.09
N ILE A 355 -18.01 8.32 -1.81
CA ILE A 355 -17.10 7.35 -1.20
C ILE A 355 -17.26 5.95 -1.81
N ALA A 356 -18.46 5.51 -2.16
CA ALA A 356 -18.63 4.21 -2.84
C ALA A 356 -17.90 4.18 -4.19
N ILE A 357 -18.01 5.23 -4.98
CA ILE A 357 -17.28 5.36 -6.27
C ILE A 357 -15.77 5.41 -6.04
N CYS A 358 -15.30 6.23 -5.10
CA CYS A 358 -13.87 6.27 -4.74
C CYS A 358 -13.37 4.91 -4.26
N MET A 359 -14.13 4.24 -3.40
CA MET A 359 -13.80 2.91 -2.90
C MET A 359 -13.70 1.89 -4.03
N PHE A 360 -14.59 1.95 -5.02
CA PHE A 360 -14.49 1.09 -6.18
C PHE A 360 -13.16 1.30 -6.91
N PHE A 361 -12.83 2.52 -7.28
CA PHE A 361 -11.59 2.78 -8.02
C PHE A 361 -10.35 2.45 -7.22
N PHE A 362 -10.28 2.84 -5.95
CA PHE A 362 -9.13 2.59 -5.08
C PHE A 362 -8.94 1.09 -4.82
N ALA A 363 -9.98 0.43 -4.33
CA ALA A 363 -9.88 -0.98 -4.00
C ALA A 363 -9.75 -1.86 -5.24
N PHE A 364 -10.42 -1.52 -6.35
CA PHE A 364 -10.29 -2.30 -7.58
C PHE A 364 -8.89 -2.16 -8.20
N SER A 365 -8.30 -0.97 -8.20
CA SER A 365 -6.90 -0.82 -8.63
C SER A 365 -5.94 -1.62 -7.75
N THR A 366 -6.20 -1.68 -6.44
CA THR A 366 -5.41 -2.50 -5.50
C THR A 366 -5.58 -4.01 -5.78
N ILE A 367 -6.79 -4.48 -6.07
CA ILE A 367 -7.03 -5.88 -6.50
C ILE A 367 -6.13 -6.23 -7.69
N ILE A 368 -6.03 -5.34 -8.67
CA ILE A 368 -5.21 -5.54 -9.86
C ILE A 368 -3.70 -5.54 -9.52
N GLY A 369 -3.25 -4.58 -8.72
CA GLY A 369 -1.85 -4.48 -8.29
C GLY A 369 -1.41 -5.68 -7.44
N TRP A 370 -2.22 -6.08 -6.48
CA TRP A 370 -1.92 -7.21 -5.61
C TRP A 370 -2.02 -8.56 -6.33
N TYR A 371 -2.95 -8.69 -7.28
CA TYR A 371 -2.95 -9.84 -8.18
C TYR A 371 -1.63 -9.97 -8.93
N PHE A 372 -1.10 -8.87 -9.47
CA PHE A 372 0.18 -8.86 -10.18
C PHE A 372 1.35 -9.32 -9.28
N PHE A 373 1.39 -8.89 -8.02
CA PHE A 373 2.42 -9.34 -7.08
C PHE A 373 2.30 -10.84 -6.77
N GLY A 374 1.09 -11.32 -6.54
CA GLY A 374 0.82 -12.75 -6.39
C GLY A 374 1.19 -13.56 -7.63
N GLN A 375 0.84 -13.06 -8.82
CA GLN A 375 1.16 -13.70 -10.12
C GLN A 375 2.67 -13.89 -10.30
N ALA A 376 3.48 -12.89 -9.95
CA ALA A 376 4.93 -13.00 -10.04
C ALA A 376 5.48 -14.13 -9.17
N ASN A 377 4.92 -14.31 -7.98
CA ASN A 377 5.31 -15.35 -7.03
C ASN A 377 4.78 -16.73 -7.40
N VAL A 378 3.57 -16.84 -7.94
CA VAL A 378 3.04 -18.08 -8.52
C VAL A 378 3.90 -18.52 -9.71
N LYS A 379 4.28 -17.60 -10.60
CA LYS A 379 5.19 -17.88 -11.72
C LYS A 379 6.55 -18.36 -11.23
N TYR A 380 7.07 -17.78 -10.15
CA TYR A 380 8.34 -18.17 -9.54
C TYR A 380 8.29 -19.60 -8.96
N LEU A 381 7.23 -19.97 -8.21
CA LEU A 381 7.12 -21.28 -7.54
C LEU A 381 6.71 -22.41 -8.49
N PHE A 382 5.75 -22.15 -9.36
CA PHE A 382 5.04 -23.19 -10.12
C PHE A 382 5.15 -23.02 -11.64
N GLY A 383 5.83 -21.97 -12.10
CA GLY A 383 6.00 -21.68 -13.52
C GLY A 383 4.80 -20.97 -14.18
N PRO A 384 4.93 -20.60 -15.46
CA PRO A 384 3.96 -19.76 -16.15
C PRO A 384 2.59 -20.41 -16.36
N LYS A 385 2.51 -21.73 -16.43
CA LYS A 385 1.24 -22.47 -16.63
C LYS A 385 0.29 -22.32 -15.44
N ALA A 386 0.83 -22.20 -14.21
CA ALA A 386 0.05 -22.05 -12.99
C ALA A 386 -0.66 -20.70 -12.88
N VAL A 387 -0.20 -19.68 -13.62
CA VAL A 387 -0.78 -18.35 -13.61
C VAL A 387 -2.25 -18.34 -14.02
N LYS A 388 -2.64 -19.17 -14.99
CA LYS A 388 -4.05 -19.26 -15.43
C LYS A 388 -4.96 -19.76 -14.31
N ILE A 389 -4.50 -20.79 -13.58
CA ILE A 389 -5.24 -21.36 -12.43
C ILE A 389 -5.33 -20.32 -11.32
N TYR A 390 -4.21 -19.64 -11.02
CA TYR A 390 -4.18 -18.56 -10.04
C TYR A 390 -5.13 -17.42 -10.39
N SER A 391 -5.26 -17.02 -11.66
CA SER A 391 -6.19 -15.97 -12.09
C SER A 391 -7.63 -16.30 -11.73
N VAL A 392 -8.04 -17.56 -11.95
CA VAL A 392 -9.39 -18.02 -11.60
C VAL A 392 -9.57 -18.06 -10.09
N LEU A 393 -8.61 -18.64 -9.35
CA LEU A 393 -8.69 -18.72 -7.89
C LEU A 393 -8.71 -17.33 -7.25
N ALA A 394 -7.93 -16.37 -7.75
CA ALA A 394 -7.94 -15.00 -7.27
C ALA A 394 -9.30 -14.32 -7.52
N ALA A 395 -9.91 -14.51 -8.69
CA ALA A 395 -11.24 -13.97 -8.98
C ALA A 395 -12.32 -14.61 -8.08
N VAL A 396 -12.22 -15.91 -7.81
CA VAL A 396 -13.11 -16.59 -6.85
C VAL A 396 -12.92 -16.02 -5.44
N CYS A 397 -11.69 -15.77 -5.00
CA CYS A 397 -11.42 -15.14 -3.71
C CYS A 397 -11.97 -13.71 -3.64
N VAL A 398 -11.89 -12.93 -4.73
CA VAL A 398 -12.54 -11.61 -4.82
C VAL A 398 -14.05 -11.73 -4.61
N PHE A 399 -14.69 -12.68 -5.26
CA PHE A 399 -16.13 -12.93 -5.08
C PHE A 399 -16.47 -13.35 -3.64
N LEU A 400 -15.80 -14.36 -3.12
CA LEU A 400 -16.04 -14.86 -1.75
C LEU A 400 -15.74 -13.80 -0.69
N GLY A 401 -14.70 -13.00 -0.89
CA GLY A 401 -14.34 -11.90 -0.02
C GLY A 401 -15.43 -10.85 0.10
N SER A 402 -16.17 -10.56 -0.98
CA SER A 402 -17.29 -9.61 -0.95
C SER A 402 -18.44 -10.03 -0.04
N LEU A 403 -18.55 -11.33 0.26
CA LEU A 403 -19.61 -11.92 1.10
C LEU A 403 -19.13 -12.26 2.52
N ALA A 404 -17.84 -12.23 2.77
CA ALA A 404 -17.25 -12.62 4.04
C ALA A 404 -17.47 -11.57 5.13
N GLU A 405 -17.38 -12.01 6.39
CA GLU A 405 -17.41 -11.09 7.54
C GLU A 405 -16.18 -10.18 7.53
N VAL A 406 -16.38 -8.87 7.73
CA VAL A 406 -15.35 -7.83 7.69
C VAL A 406 -14.17 -8.17 8.61
N ASP A 407 -14.46 -8.51 9.87
CA ASP A 407 -13.42 -8.79 10.87
C ASP A 407 -12.59 -10.02 10.51
N LEU A 408 -13.20 -11.05 9.89
CA LEU A 408 -12.49 -12.24 9.47
C LEU A 408 -11.48 -11.92 8.37
N VAL A 409 -11.90 -11.22 7.31
CA VAL A 409 -11.01 -10.93 6.18
C VAL A 409 -9.85 -9.99 6.58
N TRP A 410 -10.13 -8.98 7.45
CA TRP A 410 -9.10 -8.11 7.95
C TRP A 410 -8.09 -8.84 8.84
N ASN A 411 -8.56 -9.69 9.77
CA ASN A 411 -7.66 -10.45 10.66
C ASN A 411 -6.79 -11.44 9.88
N MET A 412 -7.33 -12.08 8.86
CA MET A 412 -6.56 -12.97 7.98
C MET A 412 -5.51 -12.20 7.16
N ALA A 413 -5.91 -11.09 6.56
CA ALA A 413 -4.98 -10.24 5.80
C ALA A 413 -3.87 -9.69 6.69
N ASP A 414 -4.18 -9.19 7.88
CA ASP A 414 -3.19 -8.71 8.85
C ASP A 414 -2.19 -9.80 9.25
N CYS A 415 -2.64 -11.05 9.44
CA CYS A 415 -1.78 -12.18 9.80
C CYS A 415 -0.77 -12.51 8.70
N PHE A 416 -1.24 -12.70 7.46
CA PHE A 416 -0.34 -13.04 6.36
C PHE A 416 0.57 -11.88 5.99
N ASN A 417 0.08 -10.64 6.02
CA ASN A 417 0.90 -9.44 5.79
C ASN A 417 2.04 -9.35 6.81
N SER A 418 1.74 -9.57 8.09
CA SER A 418 2.74 -9.49 9.14
C SER A 418 3.84 -10.54 8.99
N LEU A 419 3.47 -11.76 8.63
CA LEU A 419 4.44 -12.84 8.40
C LEU A 419 5.30 -12.58 7.15
N MET A 420 4.73 -11.98 6.10
CA MET A 420 5.42 -11.65 4.86
C MET A 420 6.51 -10.60 5.04
N VAL A 421 6.32 -9.63 5.95
CA VAL A 421 7.29 -8.58 6.26
C VAL A 421 8.62 -9.14 6.74
N ILE A 422 8.59 -10.21 7.57
CA ILE A 422 9.77 -10.73 8.25
C ILE A 422 10.89 -11.15 7.28
N PRO A 423 10.68 -12.07 6.32
CA PRO A 423 11.73 -12.48 5.39
C PRO A 423 12.24 -11.33 4.53
N ASN A 424 11.38 -10.37 4.18
CA ASN A 424 11.76 -9.21 3.40
C ASN A 424 12.71 -8.28 4.17
N ILE A 425 12.34 -7.88 5.37
CA ILE A 425 13.17 -6.98 6.20
C ILE A 425 14.51 -7.62 6.56
N LEU A 426 14.53 -8.92 6.86
CA LEU A 426 15.78 -9.64 7.11
C LEU A 426 16.74 -9.58 5.90
N ALA A 427 16.21 -9.76 4.69
CA ALA A 427 17.01 -9.65 3.48
C ALA A 427 17.53 -8.23 3.24
N LEU A 428 16.70 -7.21 3.50
CA LEU A 428 17.12 -5.81 3.39
C LEU A 428 18.24 -5.46 4.39
N PHE A 429 18.16 -5.95 5.62
CA PHE A 429 19.24 -5.77 6.61
C PHE A 429 20.53 -6.43 6.16
N ALA A 430 20.46 -7.67 5.66
CA ALA A 430 21.64 -8.38 5.15
C ALA A 430 22.27 -7.63 3.95
N LEU A 431 21.45 -7.04 3.08
CA LEU A 431 21.89 -6.28 1.91
C LEU A 431 22.12 -4.78 2.17
N SER A 432 22.01 -4.32 3.39
CA SER A 432 22.07 -2.88 3.72
C SER A 432 23.38 -2.19 3.28
N LYS A 433 24.51 -2.93 3.27
CA LYS A 433 25.78 -2.44 2.72
C LYS A 433 25.69 -2.27 1.19
N VAL A 434 25.06 -3.21 0.50
CA VAL A 434 24.86 -3.17 -0.96
C VAL A 434 23.97 -1.98 -1.33
N ILE A 435 22.88 -1.77 -0.61
CA ILE A 435 22.00 -0.60 -0.80
C ILE A 435 22.80 0.70 -0.68
N SER A 436 23.62 0.84 0.36
CA SER A 436 24.47 2.02 0.57
C SER A 436 25.51 2.20 -0.54
N GLN A 437 26.09 1.12 -1.06
CA GLN A 437 27.05 1.18 -2.17
C GLN A 437 26.39 1.66 -3.46
N VAL A 438 25.23 1.10 -3.82
CA VAL A 438 24.48 1.51 -5.02
C VAL A 438 24.01 2.97 -4.91
N HIS A 439 23.58 3.39 -3.72
CA HIS A 439 23.24 4.78 -3.45
C HIS A 439 24.42 5.73 -3.62
N LYS A 440 25.62 5.37 -3.08
CA LYS A 440 26.83 6.18 -3.22
C LYS A 440 27.33 6.25 -4.66
N ASP A 441 27.25 5.16 -5.40
CA ASP A 441 27.63 5.07 -6.82
C ASP A 441 26.80 6.05 -7.65
N TYR A 442 25.49 6.10 -7.44
CA TYR A 442 24.62 7.06 -8.11
C TYR A 442 25.07 8.51 -7.95
N PHE A 443 25.36 8.95 -6.72
CA PHE A 443 25.71 10.34 -6.47
C PHE A 443 27.16 10.68 -6.85
N LYS A 444 28.07 9.71 -6.84
CA LYS A 444 29.48 9.95 -7.19
C LYS A 444 29.72 9.89 -8.69
N ASN A 445 29.17 8.91 -9.35
CA ASN A 445 29.51 8.56 -10.72
C ASN A 445 28.39 8.91 -11.71
N PHE A 446 27.17 8.42 -11.46
CA PHE A 446 26.07 8.55 -12.41
C PHE A 446 25.49 9.96 -12.50
N ASN A 447 25.21 10.60 -11.37
CA ASN A 447 24.57 11.94 -11.35
C ASN A 447 25.52 13.09 -11.72
N LYS A 448 26.83 12.87 -11.64
CA LYS A 448 27.83 13.85 -12.09
C LYS A 448 28.13 13.76 -13.58
N ALA A 449 27.81 12.63 -14.20
CA ALA A 449 28.01 12.40 -15.63
C ALA A 449 26.81 12.90 -16.48
N LYS A 450 25.73 13.31 -15.84
CA LYS A 450 24.55 13.96 -16.44
C LYS A 450 24.46 15.43 -16.03
#